data_8a443b93d07081eb53f22f1cf218c628
#
_entry.id   8a443b93d07081eb53f22f1cf218c628
#
_cell.length_a   1.000
_cell.length_b   1.000
_cell.length_c   1.000
_cell.angle_alpha   90.00
_cell.angle_beta   90.00
_cell.angle_gamma   90.00
#
_symmetry.space_group_name_H-M   'P 1'
#
loop_
_entity.id
_entity.type
_entity.pdbx_description
1 polymer ?
#
loop_
_entity_poly.entity_id
_entity_poly.type
_entity_poly.pdbx_seq_one_letter_code
_entity_poly.pdbx_strand_id
1 'polypeptide(L)'
;YFYIHKLRSMYVDAEARKKELMAQNEMNGLMFKMEDDPRVTKVGKFIRRTSIDELPQFFDVLRGDMSLVGTRPPTVDEYKQYESHHKRRLSMKPGITGLWQVSGRSDIEDFEEVVKLDVAYIDNWSLWGDVKILFKTIYVVFAGKGAK
;
A
#
# COMPACT_ATOMS: atom_id res chain seq x y z
N TYR A 1 -4.38 -2.24 -16.52
CA TYR A 1 -4.93 -2.93 -15.34
C TYR A 1 -4.27 -4.29 -15.20
N PHE A 2 -3.97 -4.71 -13.96
CA PHE A 2 -3.48 -6.05 -13.64
C PHE A 2 -4.07 -6.51 -12.30
N TYR A 3 -4.02 -7.80 -12.02
CA TYR A 3 -4.48 -8.36 -10.76
C TYR A 3 -3.33 -8.45 -9.77
N ILE A 4 -3.54 -7.94 -8.55
CA ILE A 4 -2.58 -8.04 -7.46
C ILE A 4 -2.90 -9.30 -6.65
N HIS A 5 -1.93 -10.17 -6.51
CA HIS A 5 -2.07 -11.38 -5.72
C HIS A 5 -1.79 -11.09 -4.25
N LYS A 6 -2.72 -11.51 -3.39
CA LYS A 6 -2.62 -11.30 -1.95
C LYS A 6 -3.33 -12.42 -1.19
N LEU A 7 -2.78 -12.83 -0.04
CA LEU A 7 -3.49 -13.76 0.82
C LEU A 7 -4.69 -13.08 1.47
N ARG A 8 -5.80 -13.80 1.55
CA ARG A 8 -7.02 -13.25 2.14
C ARG A 8 -6.86 -13.09 3.64
N SER A 9 -6.88 -11.87 4.11
CA SER A 9 -6.84 -11.50 5.53
C SER A 9 -8.18 -11.07 6.11
N MET A 10 -9.19 -10.90 5.25
CA MET A 10 -10.53 -10.42 5.60
C MET A 10 -11.61 -11.49 5.39
N TYR A 11 -12.76 -11.31 6.04
CA TYR A 11 -13.96 -12.08 5.77
C TYR A 11 -14.42 -11.92 4.32
N VAL A 12 -15.19 -12.89 3.81
CA VAL A 12 -15.62 -12.92 2.39
C VAL A 12 -16.52 -11.73 2.04
N ASP A 13 -17.30 -11.25 2.98
CA ASP A 13 -18.23 -10.12 2.87
C ASP A 13 -17.60 -8.75 3.15
N ALA A 14 -16.28 -8.69 3.31
CA ALA A 14 -15.55 -7.48 3.71
C ALA A 14 -15.80 -6.26 2.81
N GLU A 15 -15.92 -6.48 1.50
CA GLU A 15 -16.15 -5.38 0.56
C GLU A 15 -17.57 -4.79 0.69
N ALA A 16 -18.57 -5.64 0.91
CA ALA A 16 -19.94 -5.17 1.16
C ALA A 16 -20.00 -4.33 2.45
N ARG A 17 -19.31 -4.77 3.51
CA ARG A 17 -19.25 -4.05 4.80
C ARG A 17 -18.43 -2.77 4.77
N LYS A 18 -17.57 -2.57 3.77
CA LYS A 18 -16.74 -1.36 3.64
C LYS A 18 -17.58 -0.09 3.59
N LYS A 19 -18.72 -0.12 2.88
CA LYS A 19 -19.61 1.04 2.76
C LYS A 19 -20.13 1.55 4.10
N GLU A 20 -20.45 0.63 5.01
CA GLU A 20 -20.95 0.96 6.36
C GLU A 20 -19.85 1.56 7.25
N LEU A 21 -18.60 1.21 6.98
CA LEU A 21 -17.44 1.64 7.75
C LEU A 21 -16.78 2.92 7.20
N MET A 22 -17.24 3.46 6.07
CA MET A 22 -16.65 4.66 5.47
C MET A 22 -16.66 5.88 6.40
N ALA A 23 -17.67 6.00 7.28
CA ALA A 23 -17.74 7.05 8.27
C ALA A 23 -16.64 6.98 9.35
N GLN A 24 -15.99 5.81 9.50
CA GLN A 24 -14.91 5.54 10.45
C GLN A 24 -13.53 5.53 9.78
N ASN A 25 -13.44 6.02 8.54
CA ASN A 25 -12.17 6.11 7.85
C ASN A 25 -11.22 7.08 8.57
N GLU A 26 -10.02 6.62 8.89
CA GLU A 26 -8.97 7.41 9.55
C GLU A 26 -8.10 8.18 8.55
N MET A 27 -8.24 7.90 7.24
CA MET A 27 -7.54 8.64 6.19
C MET A 27 -8.39 9.80 5.66
N ASN A 28 -7.76 10.93 5.49
CA ASN A 28 -8.29 12.02 4.68
C ASN A 28 -8.00 11.73 3.20
N GLY A 29 -9.04 11.72 2.37
CA GLY A 29 -8.91 11.52 0.92
C GLY A 29 -9.33 10.13 0.43
N LEU A 30 -8.67 9.64 -0.61
CA LEU A 30 -9.17 8.54 -1.43
C LEU A 30 -8.88 7.12 -0.89
N MET A 31 -7.99 7.01 0.08
CA MET A 31 -7.63 5.72 0.67
C MET A 31 -8.52 5.41 1.88
N PHE A 32 -8.85 4.14 2.04
CA PHE A 32 -9.51 3.66 3.25
C PHE A 32 -8.49 3.06 4.21
N LYS A 33 -8.48 3.55 5.45
CA LYS A 33 -7.65 3.04 6.54
C LYS A 33 -8.46 3.05 7.83
N MET A 34 -8.34 1.99 8.60
CA MET A 34 -8.97 1.83 9.91
C MET A 34 -8.06 0.97 10.77
N GLU A 35 -7.69 1.45 11.96
CA GLU A 35 -6.73 0.76 12.86
C GLU A 35 -7.28 -0.59 13.33
N ASP A 36 -8.52 -0.61 13.78
CA ASP A 36 -9.18 -1.84 14.26
C ASP A 36 -10.33 -2.25 13.32
N ASP A 37 -9.96 -2.63 12.11
CA ASP A 37 -10.91 -2.99 11.05
C ASP A 37 -11.62 -4.31 11.38
N PRO A 38 -12.93 -4.29 11.68
CA PRO A 38 -13.70 -5.49 12.08
C PRO A 38 -13.86 -6.52 10.94
N ARG A 39 -13.49 -6.15 9.72
CA ARG A 39 -13.50 -7.06 8.57
C ARG A 39 -12.28 -7.99 8.54
N VAL A 40 -11.25 -7.70 9.34
CA VAL A 40 -10.02 -8.49 9.40
C VAL A 40 -10.20 -9.67 10.36
N THR A 41 -9.88 -10.86 9.89
CA THR A 41 -9.94 -12.07 10.73
C THR A 41 -8.79 -12.09 11.75
N LYS A 42 -8.89 -12.95 12.79
CA LYS A 42 -7.81 -13.13 13.77
C LYS A 42 -6.49 -13.56 13.09
N VAL A 43 -6.56 -14.52 12.17
CA VAL A 43 -5.42 -14.93 11.35
C VAL A 43 -4.97 -13.80 10.43
N GLY A 44 -5.93 -13.05 9.87
CA GLY A 44 -5.69 -11.88 9.06
C GLY A 44 -4.85 -10.81 9.76
N LYS A 45 -5.14 -10.52 11.04
CA LYS A 45 -4.33 -9.59 11.85
C LYS A 45 -2.88 -10.06 11.96
N PHE A 46 -2.64 -11.35 12.16
CA PHE A 46 -1.29 -11.91 12.23
C PHE A 46 -0.54 -11.80 10.90
N ILE A 47 -1.15 -12.25 9.78
CA ILE A 47 -0.46 -12.23 8.48
C ILE A 47 -0.22 -10.80 7.96
N ARG A 48 -1.11 -9.84 8.26
CA ARG A 48 -0.89 -8.42 7.97
C ARG A 48 0.28 -7.84 8.77
N ARG A 49 0.31 -8.12 10.08
CA ARG A 49 1.39 -7.65 10.95
C ARG A 49 2.78 -8.13 10.50
N THR A 50 2.84 -9.30 9.91
CA THR A 50 4.08 -9.90 9.39
C THR A 50 4.27 -9.66 7.90
N SER A 51 3.35 -8.96 7.22
CA SER A 51 3.33 -8.74 5.78
C SER A 51 3.36 -10.03 4.94
N ILE A 52 3.04 -11.17 5.53
CA ILE A 52 2.95 -12.47 4.84
C ILE A 52 1.86 -12.45 3.77
N ASP A 53 0.79 -11.68 4.00
CA ASP A 53 -0.31 -11.53 3.04
C ASP A 53 0.13 -10.90 1.71
N GLU A 54 1.25 -10.20 1.68
CA GLU A 54 1.80 -9.55 0.49
C GLU A 54 2.83 -10.41 -0.26
N LEU A 55 3.27 -11.55 0.30
CA LEU A 55 4.25 -12.43 -0.35
C LEU A 55 3.83 -12.89 -1.77
N PRO A 56 2.56 -13.18 -2.07
CA PRO A 56 2.17 -13.56 -3.43
C PRO A 56 2.44 -12.48 -4.49
N GLN A 57 2.62 -11.21 -4.11
CA GLN A 57 2.97 -10.13 -5.05
C GLN A 57 4.35 -10.33 -5.69
N PHE A 58 5.22 -11.17 -5.12
CA PHE A 58 6.45 -11.56 -5.80
C PHE A 58 6.21 -12.26 -7.14
N PHE A 59 5.08 -12.97 -7.30
CA PHE A 59 4.67 -13.48 -8.61
C PHE A 59 4.33 -12.37 -9.59
N ASP A 60 3.72 -11.27 -9.12
CA ASP A 60 3.42 -10.09 -9.93
C ASP A 60 4.70 -9.39 -10.39
N VAL A 61 5.74 -9.40 -9.54
CA VAL A 61 7.08 -8.91 -9.91
C VAL A 61 7.72 -9.80 -10.97
N LEU A 62 7.70 -11.13 -10.79
CA LEU A 62 8.25 -12.07 -11.76
C LEU A 62 7.54 -12.00 -13.13
N ARG A 63 6.24 -11.74 -13.13
CA ARG A 63 5.45 -11.52 -14.37
C ARG A 63 5.72 -10.17 -15.02
N GLY A 64 6.37 -9.26 -14.32
CA GLY A 64 6.66 -7.91 -14.80
C GLY A 64 5.51 -6.90 -14.61
N ASP A 65 4.44 -7.28 -13.92
CA ASP A 65 3.32 -6.38 -13.60
C ASP A 65 3.69 -5.37 -12.49
N MET A 66 4.56 -5.78 -11.57
CA MET A 66 5.05 -4.97 -10.46
C MET A 66 6.59 -4.90 -10.43
N SER A 67 7.12 -3.99 -9.64
CA SER A 67 8.53 -3.92 -9.22
C SER A 67 8.65 -4.25 -7.73
N LEU A 68 9.86 -4.52 -7.25
CA LEU A 68 10.10 -4.63 -5.81
C LEU A 68 9.86 -3.29 -5.13
N VAL A 69 10.43 -2.21 -5.68
CA VAL A 69 10.27 -0.84 -5.18
C VAL A 69 9.50 -0.01 -6.21
N GLY A 70 8.54 0.77 -5.75
CA GLY A 70 7.72 1.63 -6.59
C GLY A 70 6.62 2.33 -5.79
N THR A 71 5.71 2.97 -6.49
CA THR A 71 4.53 3.58 -5.89
C THR A 71 3.49 2.51 -5.55
N ARG A 72 2.65 2.75 -4.54
CA ARG A 72 1.54 1.84 -4.25
C ARG A 72 0.52 1.83 -5.39
N PRO A 73 0.16 0.67 -5.94
CA PRO A 73 -0.89 0.61 -6.95
C PRO A 73 -2.25 1.00 -6.34
N PRO A 74 -2.99 1.91 -7.00
CA PRO A 74 -4.35 2.23 -6.57
C PRO A 74 -5.31 1.10 -6.90
N THR A 75 -6.40 1.03 -6.16
CA THR A 75 -7.57 0.25 -6.60
C THR A 75 -8.27 0.96 -7.76
N VAL A 76 -9.12 0.23 -8.50
CA VAL A 76 -9.89 0.82 -9.61
C VAL A 76 -10.79 1.97 -9.13
N ASP A 77 -11.38 1.84 -7.93
CA ASP A 77 -12.25 2.86 -7.37
C ASP A 77 -11.49 4.10 -6.86
N GLU A 78 -10.29 3.91 -6.30
CA GLU A 78 -9.39 5.03 -6.00
C GLU A 78 -9.00 5.76 -7.29
N TYR A 79 -8.60 5.02 -8.33
CA TYR A 79 -8.17 5.61 -9.61
C TYR A 79 -9.26 6.43 -10.30
N LYS A 80 -10.53 6.00 -10.25
CA LYS A 80 -11.66 6.76 -10.82
C LYS A 80 -11.82 8.15 -10.21
N GLN A 81 -11.37 8.33 -8.98
CA GLN A 81 -11.46 9.57 -8.22
C GLN A 81 -10.17 10.41 -8.32
N TYR A 82 -9.12 9.92 -9.04
CA TYR A 82 -7.86 10.63 -9.18
C TYR A 82 -7.99 11.90 -10.01
N GLU A 83 -7.54 13.00 -9.46
CA GLU A 83 -7.28 14.23 -10.19
C GLU A 83 -5.99 14.10 -11.04
N SER A 84 -5.74 15.11 -11.89
CA SER A 84 -4.61 15.05 -12.82
C SER A 84 -3.26 14.92 -12.13
N HIS A 85 -3.04 15.61 -11.01
CA HIS A 85 -1.78 15.53 -10.26
C HIS A 85 -1.57 14.19 -9.57
N HIS A 86 -2.65 13.51 -9.13
CA HIS A 86 -2.56 12.16 -8.55
C HIS A 86 -2.04 11.13 -9.57
N LYS A 87 -2.38 11.32 -10.86
CA LYS A 87 -2.00 10.38 -11.92
C LYS A 87 -0.49 10.32 -12.16
N ARG A 88 0.28 11.33 -11.72
CA ARG A 88 1.74 11.31 -11.79
C ARG A 88 2.35 10.11 -11.05
N ARG A 89 1.71 9.63 -9.98
CA ARG A 89 2.12 8.41 -9.26
C ARG A 89 2.18 7.16 -10.14
N LEU A 90 1.45 7.16 -11.25
CA LEU A 90 1.33 6.04 -12.19
C LEU A 90 2.38 6.10 -13.31
N SER A 91 3.27 7.09 -13.30
CA SER A 91 4.33 7.22 -14.33
C SER A 91 5.48 6.23 -14.13
N MET A 92 5.51 5.52 -13.01
CA MET A 92 6.41 4.39 -12.77
C MET A 92 5.63 3.12 -12.45
N LYS A 93 6.30 1.97 -12.64
CA LYS A 93 5.75 0.66 -12.30
C LYS A 93 5.47 0.60 -10.79
N PRO A 94 4.30 0.09 -10.36
CA PRO A 94 3.99 -0.05 -8.95
C PRO A 94 4.92 -1.04 -8.27
N GLY A 95 5.19 -0.81 -6.98
CA GLY A 95 6.07 -1.64 -6.17
C GLY A 95 5.35 -2.39 -5.06
N ILE A 96 5.97 -3.47 -4.58
CA ILE A 96 5.56 -4.15 -3.33
C ILE A 96 5.79 -3.21 -2.15
N THR A 97 6.92 -2.50 -2.16
CA THR A 97 7.26 -1.45 -1.20
C THR A 97 7.60 -0.13 -1.90
N GLY A 98 7.62 0.96 -1.16
CA GLY A 98 7.92 2.27 -1.70
C GLY A 98 8.29 3.29 -0.63
N LEU A 99 8.67 4.48 -1.05
CA LEU A 99 9.17 5.52 -0.14
C LEU A 99 8.17 5.86 0.96
N TRP A 100 6.89 6.09 0.63
CA TRP A 100 5.89 6.44 1.64
C TRP A 100 5.65 5.31 2.66
N GLN A 101 5.71 4.05 2.21
CA GLN A 101 5.51 2.88 3.07
C GLN A 101 6.59 2.74 4.14
N VAL A 102 7.83 3.17 3.84
CA VAL A 102 8.96 3.13 4.78
C VAL A 102 9.18 4.46 5.52
N SER A 103 8.42 5.51 5.19
CA SER A 103 8.53 6.86 5.78
C SER A 103 7.47 7.17 6.84
N GLY A 104 6.74 6.16 7.32
CA GLY A 104 5.72 6.35 8.35
C GLY A 104 4.32 5.95 7.91
N ARG A 105 4.21 4.84 7.18
CA ARG A 105 2.95 4.26 6.64
C ARG A 105 1.74 4.42 7.56
N SER A 106 1.91 4.19 8.87
CA SER A 106 0.82 4.23 9.84
C SER A 106 0.47 5.63 10.31
N ASP A 107 1.41 6.56 10.22
CA ASP A 107 1.28 7.89 10.79
C ASP A 107 0.83 8.91 9.74
N ILE A 108 0.85 8.53 8.45
CA ILE A 108 0.37 9.36 7.36
C ILE A 108 -1.15 9.17 7.24
N GLU A 109 -1.89 10.23 7.49
CA GLU A 109 -3.36 10.27 7.44
C GLU A 109 -3.90 11.07 6.25
N ASP A 110 -3.04 11.79 5.55
CA ASP A 110 -3.40 12.59 4.38
C ASP A 110 -2.94 11.92 3.08
N PHE A 111 -3.88 11.70 2.16
CA PHE A 111 -3.59 11.14 0.85
C PHE A 111 -2.65 12.02 0.01
N GLU A 112 -2.76 13.35 0.14
CA GLU A 112 -1.88 14.27 -0.56
C GLU A 112 -0.42 14.13 -0.12
N GLU A 113 -0.17 13.79 1.14
CA GLU A 113 1.18 13.50 1.62
C GLU A 113 1.73 12.21 1.01
N VAL A 114 0.90 11.18 0.85
CA VAL A 114 1.27 9.96 0.11
C VAL A 114 1.63 10.30 -1.33
N VAL A 115 0.84 11.14 -1.99
CA VAL A 115 1.11 11.60 -3.37
C VAL A 115 2.45 12.32 -3.46
N LYS A 116 2.74 13.25 -2.54
CA LYS A 116 4.01 13.98 -2.49
C LYS A 116 5.21 13.05 -2.35
N LEU A 117 5.13 12.06 -1.45
CA LEU A 117 6.21 11.09 -1.24
C LEU A 117 6.42 10.20 -2.46
N ASP A 118 5.35 9.74 -3.11
CA ASP A 118 5.45 8.94 -4.31
C ASP A 118 6.02 9.74 -5.50
N VAL A 119 5.61 11.00 -5.66
CA VAL A 119 6.16 11.90 -6.68
C VAL A 119 7.63 12.21 -6.39
N ALA A 120 7.98 12.49 -5.14
CA ALA A 120 9.38 12.72 -4.75
C ALA A 120 10.26 11.49 -5.03
N TYR A 121 9.75 10.28 -4.82
CA TYR A 121 10.45 9.05 -5.19
C TYR A 121 10.68 8.96 -6.71
N ILE A 122 9.65 9.26 -7.51
CA ILE A 122 9.74 9.23 -8.98
C ILE A 122 10.77 10.26 -9.48
N ASP A 123 10.73 11.49 -8.96
CA ASP A 123 11.57 12.59 -9.42
C ASP A 123 13.06 12.41 -9.04
N ASN A 124 13.32 11.71 -7.94
CA ASN A 124 14.67 11.45 -7.42
C ASN A 124 15.05 9.96 -7.50
N TRP A 125 14.42 9.21 -8.40
CA TRP A 125 14.68 7.79 -8.52
C TRP A 125 16.15 7.48 -8.75
N SER A 126 16.66 6.50 -8.05
CA SER A 126 17.97 5.92 -8.28
C SER A 126 18.00 4.48 -7.77
N LEU A 127 18.80 3.63 -8.42
CA LEU A 127 18.99 2.24 -7.97
C LEU A 127 19.46 2.17 -6.51
N TRP A 128 20.33 3.10 -6.09
CA TRP A 128 20.79 3.17 -4.71
C TRP A 128 19.69 3.60 -3.74
N GLY A 129 18.75 4.44 -4.21
CA GLY A 129 17.51 4.78 -3.50
C GLY A 129 16.66 3.55 -3.24
N ASP A 130 16.47 2.70 -4.26
CA ASP A 130 15.71 1.46 -4.14
C ASP A 130 16.36 0.49 -3.14
N VAL A 131 17.67 0.33 -3.19
CA VAL A 131 18.41 -0.49 -2.20
C VAL A 131 18.17 0.00 -0.77
N LYS A 132 18.22 1.31 -0.54
CA LYS A 132 17.92 1.92 0.78
C LYS A 132 16.48 1.64 1.22
N ILE A 133 15.52 1.75 0.31
CA ILE A 133 14.11 1.46 0.60
C ILE A 133 13.92 -0.01 0.97
N LEU A 134 14.57 -0.95 0.26
CA LEU A 134 14.52 -2.37 0.58
C LEU A 134 15.05 -2.67 1.97
N PHE A 135 16.20 -2.11 2.36
CA PHE A 135 16.74 -2.27 3.72
C PHE A 135 15.80 -1.67 4.78
N LYS A 136 15.23 -0.50 4.54
CA LYS A 136 14.23 0.09 5.43
C LYS A 136 12.97 -0.77 5.54
N THR A 137 12.52 -1.37 4.43
CA THR A 137 11.37 -2.27 4.43
C THR A 137 11.61 -3.48 5.34
N ILE A 138 12.77 -4.12 5.22
CA ILE A 138 13.17 -5.21 6.10
C ILE A 138 13.10 -4.78 7.57
N TYR A 139 13.70 -3.64 7.89
CA TYR A 139 13.67 -3.10 9.25
C TYR A 139 12.24 -2.85 9.75
N VAL A 140 11.37 -2.21 8.94
CA VAL A 140 9.98 -1.89 9.30
C VAL A 140 9.17 -3.16 9.54
N VAL A 141 9.31 -4.18 8.69
CA VAL A 141 8.61 -5.47 8.82
C VAL A 141 9.04 -6.18 10.11
N PHE A 142 10.35 -6.29 10.39
CA PHE A 142 10.83 -6.97 11.60
C PHE A 142 10.56 -6.17 12.88
N ALA A 143 10.57 -4.83 12.82
CA ALA A 143 10.23 -3.97 13.95
C ALA A 143 8.73 -3.92 14.24
N GLY A 144 7.88 -4.51 13.38
CA GLY A 144 6.43 -4.46 13.49
C GLY A 144 5.85 -3.03 13.40
N LYS A 145 6.63 -2.09 12.88
CA LYS A 145 6.21 -0.69 12.72
C LYS A 145 5.36 -0.57 11.46
N GLY A 146 4.16 -0.04 11.62
CA GLY A 146 3.30 0.28 10.47
C GLY A 146 2.42 -0.86 9.96
N ALA A 147 2.40 -2.00 10.59
CA ALA A 147 1.44 -3.07 10.33
C ALA A 147 0.33 -3.00 11.39
N LYS A 148 -0.67 -2.20 11.10
CA LYS A 148 -1.92 -2.14 11.86
C LYS A 148 -3.05 -2.72 11.03
#